data_fb327b53c6c7630a89da4c07d3eb5f98
#
_entry.id   fb327b53c6c7630a89da4c07d3eb5f98
#
_cell.length_a   1.000
_cell.length_b   1.000
_cell.length_c   1.000
_cell.angle_alpha   90.00
_cell.angle_beta   90.00
_cell.angle_gamma   90.00
#
_symmetry.space_group_name_H-M   'P 1'
#
loop_
_entity.id
_entity.type
_entity.pdbx_description
1 polymer ?
#
loop_
_entity_poly.entity_id
_entity_poly.type
_entity_poly.pdbx_seq_one_letter_code
_entity_poly.pdbx_strand_id
1 'polypeptide(L)'
;ATPLTSVLTSYGCPAICSFCVAGKINYQYRAPSNVISELETIKTLGIKEIFFRDNVFCANKKQGHLLMNMMIENDFGFSWVADTRASILTDETAKIMKKSGCHALHIGVETANPIILKKYNKGVTIAEIRDAFRICKNWGIKTVGYFIIGLPGEMVEDIKKTIDLSIELDCDYASFNVALPIIGTELREEAVKNNWVNSKNSSKYDGSFEPKIESENISLEKILEMRDFAVRKFYLRPSYIVKQLISLRNFYQVKSLFNEF
;
A
#
# COMPACT_ATOMS: atom_id res chain seq x y z
N ALA A 1 17.40 -2.92 -16.79
CA ALA A 1 16.68 -2.37 -15.64
C ALA A 1 16.92 -0.86 -15.60
N THR A 2 15.90 -0.07 -15.39
CA THR A 2 16.04 1.38 -15.20
C THR A 2 16.61 1.60 -13.78
N PRO A 3 17.67 2.45 -13.62
CA PRO A 3 18.19 2.75 -12.29
C PRO A 3 17.10 3.40 -11.43
N LEU A 4 16.87 2.82 -10.25
CA LEU A 4 15.88 3.26 -9.27
C LEU A 4 16.59 3.73 -7.99
N THR A 5 16.09 4.78 -7.36
CA THR A 5 16.50 5.17 -6.01
C THR A 5 15.28 5.43 -5.11
N SER A 6 15.53 5.44 -3.81
CA SER A 6 14.51 5.78 -2.81
C SER A 6 14.78 7.14 -2.19
N VAL A 7 13.71 7.92 -2.00
CA VAL A 7 13.74 9.24 -1.36
C VAL A 7 12.67 9.28 -0.27
N LEU A 8 12.96 9.94 0.85
CA LEU A 8 12.00 10.23 1.90
C LEU A 8 11.68 11.73 1.89
N THR A 9 10.39 12.07 1.89
CA THR A 9 9.93 13.46 2.10
C THR A 9 9.48 13.69 3.53
N SER A 10 9.21 12.61 4.27
CA SER A 10 8.79 12.66 5.67
C SER A 10 9.25 11.42 6.45
N TYR A 11 9.31 11.56 7.77
CA TYR A 11 9.56 10.47 8.71
C TYR A 11 8.31 10.24 9.57
N GLY A 12 8.12 8.98 10.02
CA GLY A 12 6.94 8.62 10.80
C GLY A 12 5.65 8.64 9.98
N CYS A 13 4.52 8.63 10.67
CA CYS A 13 3.19 8.66 10.04
C CYS A 13 2.22 9.43 10.94
N PRO A 14 1.40 10.35 10.42
CA PRO A 14 0.41 11.07 11.24
C PRO A 14 -0.82 10.20 11.58
N ALA A 15 -0.95 9.01 10.97
CA ALA A 15 -2.03 8.08 11.27
C ALA A 15 -1.68 7.18 12.47
N ILE A 16 -2.71 6.79 13.21
CA ILE A 16 -2.60 6.01 14.46
C ILE A 16 -3.17 4.60 14.32
N CYS A 17 -2.93 3.94 13.16
CA CYS A 17 -3.43 2.59 12.95
C CYS A 17 -2.87 1.62 13.99
N SER A 18 -3.74 0.91 14.73
CA SER A 18 -3.37 0.06 15.87
C SER A 18 -2.52 -1.16 15.52
N PHE A 19 -2.44 -1.53 14.25
CA PHE A 19 -1.59 -2.61 13.74
C PHE A 19 -0.22 -2.15 13.23
N CYS A 20 0.06 -0.84 13.21
CA CYS A 20 1.24 -0.27 12.55
C CYS A 20 2.13 0.51 13.53
N VAL A 21 3.44 0.29 13.44
CA VAL A 21 4.43 1.02 14.27
C VAL A 21 4.75 2.41 13.75
N ALA A 22 4.48 2.72 12.47
CA ALA A 22 4.85 3.99 11.87
C ALA A 22 4.20 5.19 12.56
N GLY A 23 2.98 5.04 13.09
CA GLY A 23 2.28 6.07 13.88
C GLY A 23 2.85 6.31 15.27
N LYS A 24 3.75 5.44 15.76
CA LYS A 24 4.49 5.63 17.03
C LYS A 24 5.75 6.47 16.84
N ILE A 25 6.18 6.71 15.59
CA ILE A 25 7.32 7.56 15.25
C ILE A 25 6.80 8.96 15.03
N ASN A 26 7.42 9.95 15.69
CA ASN A 26 7.04 11.35 15.55
C ASN A 26 7.07 11.78 14.08
N TYR A 27 5.92 12.24 13.56
CA TYR A 27 5.80 12.66 12.18
C TYR A 27 6.55 13.97 11.94
N GLN A 28 7.52 13.94 11.03
CA GLN A 28 8.33 15.09 10.64
C GLN A 28 8.38 15.18 9.12
N TYR A 29 8.17 16.38 8.59
CA TYR A 29 8.23 16.65 7.16
C TYR A 29 9.53 17.37 6.81
N ARG A 30 10.19 16.95 5.74
CA ARG A 30 11.38 17.63 5.20
C ARG A 30 10.94 18.87 4.42
N ALA A 31 11.71 19.96 4.50
CA ALA A 31 11.47 21.13 3.66
C ALA A 31 11.50 20.75 2.18
N PRO A 32 10.51 21.17 1.37
CA PRO A 32 10.50 20.87 -0.07
C PRO A 32 11.77 21.25 -0.79
N SER A 33 12.37 22.40 -0.47
CA SER A 33 13.66 22.83 -1.04
C SER A 33 14.79 21.83 -0.77
N ASN A 34 14.83 21.24 0.42
CA ASN A 34 15.83 20.22 0.75
C ASN A 34 15.64 18.94 -0.09
N VAL A 35 14.39 18.53 -0.30
CA VAL A 35 14.08 17.37 -1.17
C VAL A 35 14.43 17.69 -2.63
N ILE A 36 14.15 18.89 -3.10
CA ILE A 36 14.51 19.31 -4.47
C ILE A 36 16.01 19.26 -4.69
N SER A 37 16.83 19.76 -3.76
CA SER A 37 18.30 19.69 -3.88
C SER A 37 18.82 18.24 -3.95
N GLU A 38 18.18 17.31 -3.24
CA GLU A 38 18.48 15.88 -3.36
C GLU A 38 18.08 15.34 -4.75
N LEU A 39 16.90 15.73 -5.25
CA LEU A 39 16.43 15.33 -6.59
C LEU A 39 17.33 15.88 -7.71
N GLU A 40 17.88 17.09 -7.58
CA GLU A 40 18.89 17.65 -8.49
C GLU A 40 20.12 16.73 -8.53
N THR A 41 20.63 16.32 -7.38
CA THR A 41 21.76 15.39 -7.31
C THR A 41 21.42 14.05 -7.96
N ILE A 42 20.24 13.49 -7.70
CA ILE A 42 19.77 12.22 -8.29
C ILE A 42 19.70 12.34 -9.82
N LYS A 43 19.25 13.48 -10.36
CA LYS A 43 19.20 13.74 -11.80
C LYS A 43 20.60 13.69 -12.42
N THR A 44 21.63 14.26 -11.76
CA THR A 44 23.02 14.24 -12.28
C THR A 44 23.61 12.82 -12.35
N LEU A 45 23.11 11.89 -11.52
CA LEU A 45 23.47 10.47 -11.53
C LEU A 45 22.79 9.66 -12.65
N GLY A 46 21.93 10.31 -13.47
CA GLY A 46 21.22 9.66 -14.56
C GLY A 46 20.07 8.75 -14.12
N ILE A 47 19.67 8.81 -12.85
CA ILE A 47 18.52 8.05 -12.31
C ILE A 47 17.23 8.68 -12.80
N LYS A 48 16.27 7.86 -13.21
CA LYS A 48 14.98 8.31 -13.78
C LYS A 48 13.77 7.81 -13.03
N GLU A 49 13.94 6.83 -12.14
CA GLU A 49 12.86 6.23 -11.37
C GLU A 49 13.07 6.47 -9.87
N ILE A 50 12.04 6.96 -9.19
CA ILE A 50 12.09 7.26 -7.75
C ILE A 50 10.99 6.51 -7.04
N PHE A 51 11.33 5.89 -5.91
CA PHE A 51 10.35 5.43 -4.94
C PHE A 51 10.35 6.39 -3.74
N PHE A 52 9.30 7.17 -3.57
CA PHE A 52 9.08 7.91 -2.34
C PHE A 52 8.64 6.96 -1.23
N ARG A 53 9.56 6.67 -0.30
CA ARG A 53 9.42 5.67 0.77
C ARG A 53 8.77 6.22 2.05
N ASP A 54 8.01 7.29 1.93
CA ASP A 54 7.19 7.81 3.02
C ASP A 54 6.15 6.75 3.44
N ASN A 55 5.84 6.63 4.73
CA ASN A 55 4.73 5.78 5.17
C ASN A 55 3.38 6.26 4.61
N VAL A 56 3.25 7.57 4.35
CA VAL A 56 2.14 8.20 3.65
C VAL A 56 2.66 9.41 2.90
N PHE A 57 2.91 9.26 1.61
CA PHE A 57 3.30 10.38 0.74
C PHE A 57 2.19 11.43 0.69
N CYS A 58 2.58 12.70 0.74
CA CYS A 58 1.64 13.83 0.74
C CYS A 58 0.69 13.88 1.97
N ALA A 59 1.08 13.25 3.09
CA ALA A 59 0.27 13.32 4.33
C ALA A 59 0.08 14.78 4.80
N ASN A 60 1.09 15.64 4.65
CA ASN A 60 0.92 17.09 4.71
C ASN A 60 0.61 17.59 3.30
N LYS A 61 -0.69 17.77 3.00
CA LYS A 61 -1.17 18.14 1.67
C LYS A 61 -0.50 19.42 1.14
N LYS A 62 -0.37 20.47 1.97
CA LYS A 62 0.22 21.74 1.57
C LYS A 62 1.68 21.57 1.13
N GLN A 63 2.48 20.88 1.92
CA GLN A 63 3.89 20.65 1.64
C GLN A 63 4.09 19.66 0.48
N GLY A 64 3.28 18.61 0.42
CA GLY A 64 3.31 17.66 -0.69
C GLY A 64 2.97 18.31 -2.04
N HIS A 65 1.94 19.16 -2.09
CA HIS A 65 1.59 19.93 -3.28
C HIS A 65 2.71 20.90 -3.67
N LEU A 66 3.31 21.60 -2.69
CA LEU A 66 4.44 22.50 -2.95
C LEU A 66 5.62 21.73 -3.56
N LEU A 67 6.03 20.60 -2.96
CA LEU A 67 7.10 19.77 -3.49
C LEU A 67 6.83 19.33 -4.94
N MET A 68 5.64 18.77 -5.20
CA MET A 68 5.29 18.29 -6.53
C MET A 68 5.21 19.42 -7.57
N ASN A 69 4.75 20.60 -7.20
CA ASN A 69 4.78 21.77 -8.09
C ASN A 69 6.22 22.20 -8.40
N MET A 70 7.10 22.22 -7.40
CA MET A 70 8.54 22.48 -7.63
C MET A 70 9.17 21.40 -8.54
N MET A 71 8.77 20.12 -8.40
CA MET A 71 9.22 19.06 -9.33
C MET A 71 8.76 19.31 -10.75
N ILE A 72 7.55 19.82 -10.97
CA ILE A 72 7.01 20.18 -12.28
C ILE A 72 7.78 21.37 -12.85
N GLU A 73 7.99 22.42 -12.07
CA GLU A 73 8.70 23.65 -12.47
C GLU A 73 10.16 23.38 -12.88
N ASN A 74 10.85 22.47 -12.16
CA ASN A 74 12.23 22.09 -12.46
C ASN A 74 12.36 21.07 -13.61
N ASP A 75 11.26 20.57 -14.14
CA ASP A 75 11.22 19.61 -15.25
C ASP A 75 12.26 18.46 -15.10
N PHE A 76 12.20 17.79 -13.95
CA PHE A 76 13.15 16.72 -13.67
C PHE A 76 12.98 15.51 -14.60
N GLY A 77 11.78 15.29 -15.13
CA GLY A 77 11.47 14.15 -15.98
C GLY A 77 11.51 12.80 -15.23
N PHE A 78 11.39 12.81 -13.89
CA PHE A 78 11.30 11.58 -13.10
C PHE A 78 9.98 10.88 -13.30
N SER A 79 10.04 9.54 -13.35
CA SER A 79 8.93 8.64 -13.11
C SER A 79 8.97 8.23 -11.65
N TRP A 80 7.83 8.18 -10.95
CA TRP A 80 7.86 7.85 -9.53
C TRP A 80 6.64 7.09 -9.01
N VAL A 81 6.87 6.34 -7.93
CA VAL A 81 5.86 5.62 -7.14
C VAL A 81 5.91 6.06 -5.69
N ALA A 82 4.82 5.87 -4.94
CA ALA A 82 4.77 6.16 -3.51
C ALA A 82 3.72 5.31 -2.80
N ASP A 83 3.92 5.14 -1.48
CA ASP A 83 2.89 4.64 -0.57
C ASP A 83 2.01 5.81 -0.11
N THR A 84 0.69 5.65 -0.12
CA THR A 84 -0.26 6.69 0.30
C THR A 84 -1.53 6.11 0.94
N ARG A 85 -2.43 6.97 1.37
CA ARG A 85 -3.73 6.61 1.94
C ARG A 85 -4.88 7.08 1.04
N ALA A 86 -5.99 6.37 1.06
CA ALA A 86 -7.18 6.74 0.30
C ALA A 86 -7.66 8.17 0.63
N SER A 87 -7.60 8.57 1.91
CA SER A 87 -8.01 9.91 2.36
C SER A 87 -7.17 11.08 1.81
N ILE A 88 -6.00 10.81 1.25
CA ILE A 88 -5.13 11.84 0.61
C ILE A 88 -5.58 12.13 -0.82
N LEU A 89 -6.20 11.17 -1.48
CA LEU A 89 -6.47 11.20 -2.91
C LEU A 89 -7.75 12.00 -3.23
N THR A 90 -7.54 13.18 -3.81
CA THR A 90 -8.57 14.01 -4.44
C THR A 90 -8.20 14.19 -5.91
N ASP A 91 -9.15 14.60 -6.75
CA ASP A 91 -8.86 14.90 -8.16
C ASP A 91 -7.73 15.92 -8.32
N GLU A 92 -7.71 16.96 -7.47
CA GLU A 92 -6.63 17.96 -7.43
C GLU A 92 -5.27 17.32 -7.13
N THR A 93 -5.20 16.50 -6.06
CA THR A 93 -3.96 15.84 -5.65
C THR A 93 -3.46 14.87 -6.72
N ALA A 94 -4.34 14.03 -7.26
CA ALA A 94 -4.00 13.07 -8.31
C ALA A 94 -3.53 13.76 -9.60
N LYS A 95 -4.14 14.90 -9.97
CA LYS A 95 -3.71 15.73 -11.10
C LYS A 95 -2.28 16.23 -10.92
N ILE A 96 -1.95 16.75 -9.74
CA ILE A 96 -0.60 17.25 -9.44
C ILE A 96 0.40 16.07 -9.41
N MET A 97 0.05 14.96 -8.76
CA MET A 97 0.84 13.72 -8.75
C MET A 97 1.16 13.27 -10.18
N LYS A 98 0.13 13.19 -11.04
CA LYS A 98 0.34 12.77 -12.43
C LYS A 98 1.27 13.70 -13.21
N LYS A 99 1.08 15.01 -13.06
CA LYS A 99 1.92 16.01 -13.73
C LYS A 99 3.38 15.99 -13.25
N SER A 100 3.62 15.69 -11.98
CA SER A 100 4.97 15.57 -11.43
C SER A 100 5.66 14.23 -11.72
N GLY A 101 5.01 13.31 -12.46
CA GLY A 101 5.58 12.04 -12.91
C GLY A 101 5.11 10.80 -12.17
N CYS A 102 4.07 10.89 -11.31
CA CYS A 102 3.50 9.71 -10.67
C CYS A 102 2.92 8.75 -11.68
N HIS A 103 3.36 7.49 -11.64
CA HIS A 103 2.78 6.45 -12.49
C HIS A 103 2.11 5.34 -11.69
N ALA A 104 2.43 5.18 -10.40
CA ALA A 104 1.78 4.19 -9.55
C ALA A 104 1.70 4.65 -8.09
N LEU A 105 0.66 4.22 -7.39
CA LEU A 105 0.46 4.45 -5.97
C LEU A 105 0.10 3.14 -5.26
N HIS A 106 0.71 2.94 -4.11
CA HIS A 106 0.38 1.85 -3.21
C HIS A 106 -0.59 2.37 -2.14
N ILE A 107 -1.75 1.74 -2.02
CA ILE A 107 -2.84 2.23 -1.20
C ILE A 107 -3.27 1.16 -0.20
N GLY A 108 -3.15 1.45 1.09
CA GLY A 108 -3.63 0.56 2.15
C GLY A 108 -5.16 0.57 2.22
N VAL A 109 -5.77 -0.55 1.83
CA VAL A 109 -7.21 -0.85 1.94
C VAL A 109 -7.51 -1.59 3.23
N GLU A 110 -6.68 -2.56 3.55
CA GLU A 110 -6.66 -3.48 4.67
C GLU A 110 -7.83 -4.48 4.64
N THR A 111 -9.08 -4.04 4.86
CA THR A 111 -10.27 -4.89 4.91
C THR A 111 -11.50 -4.18 4.35
N ALA A 112 -12.49 -4.95 3.88
CA ALA A 112 -13.79 -4.43 3.47
C ALA A 112 -14.77 -4.26 4.65
N ASN A 113 -14.39 -4.70 5.86
CA ASN A 113 -15.25 -4.59 7.03
C ASN A 113 -15.08 -3.22 7.72
N PRO A 114 -16.10 -2.32 7.71
CA PRO A 114 -16.00 -0.99 8.31
C PRO A 114 -15.84 -1.04 9.84
N ILE A 115 -16.31 -2.09 10.51
CA ILE A 115 -16.16 -2.27 11.96
C ILE A 115 -14.68 -2.55 12.27
N ILE A 116 -14.03 -3.40 11.49
CA ILE A 116 -12.61 -3.72 11.63
C ILE A 116 -11.75 -2.51 11.29
N LEU A 117 -12.04 -1.75 10.21
CA LEU A 117 -11.35 -0.48 9.90
C LEU A 117 -11.42 0.50 11.09
N LYS A 118 -12.59 0.61 11.72
CA LYS A 118 -12.79 1.46 12.90
C LYS A 118 -12.04 0.91 14.12
N LYS A 119 -12.14 -0.40 14.39
CA LYS A 119 -11.45 -1.07 15.52
C LYS A 119 -9.95 -0.79 15.49
N TYR A 120 -9.34 -0.86 14.32
CA TYR A 120 -7.90 -0.67 14.16
C TYR A 120 -7.49 0.76 13.77
N ASN A 121 -8.35 1.74 13.98
CA ASN A 121 -8.07 3.17 13.77
C ASN A 121 -7.52 3.48 12.37
N LYS A 122 -8.01 2.74 11.33
CA LYS A 122 -7.55 3.00 9.96
C LYS A 122 -7.92 4.41 9.49
N GLY A 123 -9.03 4.98 9.97
CA GLY A 123 -9.43 6.37 9.70
C GLY A 123 -9.76 6.63 8.22
N VAL A 124 -10.34 5.63 7.54
CA VAL A 124 -10.89 5.74 6.18
C VAL A 124 -12.16 4.90 6.08
N THR A 125 -13.08 5.30 5.22
CA THR A 125 -14.30 4.56 4.90
C THR A 125 -14.15 3.77 3.60
N ILE A 126 -14.99 2.76 3.40
CA ILE A 126 -15.02 2.01 2.14
C ILE A 126 -15.37 2.91 0.95
N ALA A 127 -16.20 3.92 1.15
CA ALA A 127 -16.54 4.90 0.12
C ALA A 127 -15.31 5.71 -0.31
N GLU A 128 -14.53 6.24 0.64
CA GLU A 128 -13.28 6.96 0.36
C GLU A 128 -12.25 6.06 -0.34
N ILE A 129 -12.19 4.78 0.02
CA ILE A 129 -11.33 3.81 -0.67
C ILE A 129 -11.75 3.67 -2.13
N ARG A 130 -13.05 3.44 -2.41
CA ARG A 130 -13.57 3.35 -3.78
C ARG A 130 -13.28 4.59 -4.60
N ASP A 131 -13.51 5.76 -4.01
CA ASP A 131 -13.24 7.04 -4.67
C ASP A 131 -11.75 7.21 -4.99
N ALA A 132 -10.87 6.85 -4.09
CA ALA A 132 -9.42 6.93 -4.29
C ALA A 132 -8.95 6.12 -5.51
N PHE A 133 -9.40 4.86 -5.63
CA PHE A 133 -9.07 4.00 -6.77
C PHE A 133 -9.68 4.53 -8.08
N ARG A 134 -10.93 5.00 -8.05
CA ARG A 134 -11.59 5.64 -9.20
C ARG A 134 -10.83 6.89 -9.66
N ILE A 135 -10.40 7.74 -8.74
CA ILE A 135 -9.59 8.93 -9.04
C ILE A 135 -8.26 8.54 -9.69
N CYS A 136 -7.53 7.58 -9.13
CA CYS A 136 -6.29 7.10 -9.72
C CYS A 136 -6.49 6.60 -11.16
N LYS A 137 -7.55 5.81 -11.39
CA LYS A 137 -7.91 5.29 -12.72
C LYS A 137 -8.19 6.41 -13.71
N ASN A 138 -8.94 7.44 -13.30
CA ASN A 138 -9.28 8.59 -14.15
C ASN A 138 -8.02 9.38 -14.57
N TRP A 139 -7.01 9.46 -13.70
CA TRP A 139 -5.75 10.14 -13.98
C TRP A 139 -4.68 9.22 -14.61
N GLY A 140 -5.02 7.96 -14.90
CA GLY A 140 -4.06 6.99 -15.46
C GLY A 140 -2.86 6.74 -14.54
N ILE A 141 -3.09 6.72 -13.22
CA ILE A 141 -2.15 6.32 -12.19
C ILE A 141 -2.47 4.88 -11.83
N LYS A 142 -1.51 3.97 -11.98
CA LYS A 142 -1.65 2.56 -11.58
C LYS A 142 -1.79 2.44 -10.07
N THR A 143 -2.47 1.40 -9.62
CA THR A 143 -2.70 1.19 -8.20
C THR A 143 -2.27 -0.20 -7.73
N VAL A 144 -1.62 -0.25 -6.56
CA VAL A 144 -1.40 -1.47 -5.79
C VAL A 144 -2.26 -1.38 -4.54
N GLY A 145 -3.23 -2.28 -4.40
CA GLY A 145 -4.04 -2.38 -3.17
C GLY A 145 -3.35 -3.26 -2.14
N TYR A 146 -3.16 -2.77 -0.92
CA TYR A 146 -2.70 -3.59 0.22
C TYR A 146 -3.89 -4.05 1.05
N PHE A 147 -3.97 -5.36 1.29
CA PHE A 147 -5.03 -6.02 2.05
C PHE A 147 -4.42 -6.86 3.18
N ILE A 148 -5.09 -6.90 4.32
CA ILE A 148 -4.70 -7.71 5.46
C ILE A 148 -5.77 -8.77 5.69
N ILE A 149 -5.36 -10.03 5.77
CA ILE A 149 -6.21 -11.19 6.02
C ILE A 149 -6.00 -11.66 7.45
N GLY A 150 -7.09 -11.89 8.18
CA GLY A 150 -7.06 -12.44 9.54
C GLY A 150 -6.80 -11.40 10.62
N LEU A 151 -7.24 -10.16 10.45
CA LEU A 151 -7.30 -9.21 11.56
C LEU A 151 -8.26 -9.74 12.64
N PRO A 152 -7.87 -9.75 13.93
CA PRO A 152 -8.74 -10.23 15.00
C PRO A 152 -10.09 -9.52 15.04
N GLY A 153 -11.16 -10.33 15.07
CA GLY A 153 -12.54 -9.88 14.94
C GLY A 153 -13.14 -10.08 13.55
N GLU A 154 -12.33 -10.40 12.54
CA GLU A 154 -12.85 -10.81 11.23
C GLU A 154 -13.46 -12.21 11.30
N MET A 155 -14.46 -12.44 10.45
CA MET A 155 -15.00 -13.75 10.09
C MET A 155 -14.55 -14.10 8.66
N VAL A 156 -14.67 -15.37 8.29
CA VAL A 156 -14.36 -15.83 6.92
C VAL A 156 -15.13 -15.04 5.86
N GLU A 157 -16.38 -14.66 6.17
CA GLU A 157 -17.23 -13.84 5.30
C GLU A 157 -16.70 -12.43 5.09
N ASP A 158 -16.04 -11.84 6.08
CA ASP A 158 -15.41 -10.52 5.97
C ASP A 158 -14.18 -10.57 5.05
N ILE A 159 -13.41 -11.65 5.17
CA ILE A 159 -12.28 -11.90 4.26
C ILE A 159 -12.77 -12.06 2.82
N LYS A 160 -13.86 -12.83 2.60
CA LYS A 160 -14.46 -12.95 1.26
C LYS A 160 -14.90 -11.60 0.70
N LYS A 161 -15.55 -10.75 1.51
CA LYS A 161 -15.91 -9.37 1.10
C LYS A 161 -14.67 -8.54 0.78
N THR A 162 -13.59 -8.69 1.51
CA THR A 162 -12.31 -8.00 1.26
C THR A 162 -11.70 -8.43 -0.09
N ILE A 163 -11.77 -9.73 -0.40
CA ILE A 163 -11.34 -10.26 -1.69
C ILE A 163 -12.23 -9.72 -2.82
N ASP A 164 -13.54 -9.69 -2.62
CA ASP A 164 -14.48 -9.15 -3.63
C ASP A 164 -14.26 -7.65 -3.84
N LEU A 165 -14.03 -6.88 -2.77
CA LEU A 165 -13.66 -5.47 -2.85
C LEU A 165 -12.36 -5.28 -3.66
N SER A 166 -11.35 -6.12 -3.50
CA SER A 166 -10.11 -6.02 -4.26
C SER A 166 -10.34 -6.12 -5.77
N ILE A 167 -11.31 -6.94 -6.18
CA ILE A 167 -11.71 -7.12 -7.58
C ILE A 167 -12.56 -5.93 -8.05
N GLU A 168 -13.50 -5.47 -7.22
CA GLU A 168 -14.34 -4.30 -7.50
C GLU A 168 -13.51 -3.03 -7.73
N LEU A 169 -12.47 -2.81 -6.91
CA LEU A 169 -11.57 -1.67 -7.03
C LEU A 169 -10.77 -1.66 -8.34
N ASP A 170 -10.73 -2.79 -9.07
CA ASP A 170 -9.99 -2.97 -10.32
C ASP A 170 -8.54 -2.48 -10.23
N CYS A 171 -7.89 -2.68 -9.06
CA CYS A 171 -6.51 -2.30 -8.88
C CYS A 171 -5.60 -3.09 -9.84
N ASP A 172 -4.48 -2.48 -10.24
CA ASP A 172 -3.54 -3.11 -11.18
C ASP A 172 -2.80 -4.28 -10.54
N TYR A 173 -2.52 -4.16 -9.22
CA TYR A 173 -1.95 -5.22 -8.40
C TYR A 173 -2.60 -5.25 -7.02
N ALA A 174 -2.66 -6.42 -6.39
CA ALA A 174 -3.15 -6.61 -5.04
C ALA A 174 -2.15 -7.42 -4.21
N SER A 175 -1.79 -6.91 -3.03
CA SER A 175 -0.97 -7.63 -2.06
C SER A 175 -1.84 -8.07 -0.90
N PHE A 176 -1.98 -9.39 -0.71
CA PHE A 176 -2.71 -9.98 0.40
C PHE A 176 -1.73 -10.46 1.47
N ASN A 177 -1.63 -9.70 2.54
CA ASN A 177 -0.76 -10.01 3.67
C ASN A 177 -1.59 -10.59 4.82
N VAL A 178 -0.97 -11.38 5.69
CA VAL A 178 -1.61 -11.84 6.92
C VAL A 178 -1.40 -10.84 8.05
N ALA A 179 -2.34 -10.78 8.99
CA ALA A 179 -2.20 -9.92 10.15
C ALA A 179 -0.97 -10.30 10.99
N LEU A 180 -0.11 -9.31 11.28
CA LEU A 180 1.09 -9.49 12.08
C LEU A 180 1.02 -8.71 13.39
N PRO A 181 1.31 -9.36 14.52
CA PRO A 181 1.39 -8.72 15.82
C PRO A 181 2.76 -8.05 16.01
N ILE A 182 3.03 -6.97 15.30
CA ILE A 182 4.32 -6.27 15.31
C ILE A 182 4.59 -5.68 16.69
N ILE A 183 5.80 -5.87 17.21
CA ILE A 183 6.21 -5.35 18.52
C ILE A 183 6.01 -3.83 18.56
N GLY A 184 5.42 -3.31 19.65
CA GLY A 184 5.12 -1.90 19.82
C GLY A 184 3.75 -1.46 19.26
N THR A 185 2.94 -2.38 18.72
CA THR A 185 1.58 -2.10 18.26
C THR A 185 0.51 -2.51 19.29
N GLU A 186 -0.62 -1.83 19.28
CA GLU A 186 -1.79 -2.19 20.09
C GLU A 186 -2.32 -3.58 19.70
N LEU A 187 -2.26 -3.93 18.42
CA LEU A 187 -2.57 -5.28 17.94
C LEU A 187 -1.71 -6.36 18.63
N ARG A 188 -0.42 -6.07 18.86
CA ARG A 188 0.47 -6.99 19.59
C ARG A 188 0.06 -7.13 21.04
N GLU A 189 -0.27 -6.03 21.70
CA GLU A 189 -0.73 -6.02 23.11
C GLU A 189 -2.03 -6.82 23.25
N GLU A 190 -3.00 -6.59 22.35
CA GLU A 190 -4.25 -7.35 22.28
C GLU A 190 -3.98 -8.84 22.08
N ALA A 191 -3.11 -9.19 21.12
CA ALA A 191 -2.81 -10.59 20.80
C ALA A 191 -2.10 -11.33 21.95
N VAL A 192 -1.22 -10.68 22.69
CA VAL A 192 -0.57 -11.25 23.88
C VAL A 192 -1.57 -11.42 25.02
N LYS A 193 -2.40 -10.41 25.29
CA LYS A 193 -3.42 -10.43 26.34
C LYS A 193 -4.43 -11.59 26.16
N ASN A 194 -4.80 -11.86 24.91
CA ASN A 194 -5.77 -12.91 24.57
C ASN A 194 -5.13 -14.27 24.26
N ASN A 195 -3.82 -14.43 24.46
CA ASN A 195 -3.06 -15.65 24.13
C ASN A 195 -3.15 -16.08 22.66
N TRP A 196 -3.35 -15.15 21.73
CA TRP A 196 -3.42 -15.42 20.29
C TRP A 196 -2.05 -15.59 19.64
N VAL A 197 -0.97 -15.30 20.38
CA VAL A 197 0.41 -15.45 19.93
C VAL A 197 1.25 -16.14 20.98
N ASN A 198 2.16 -17.00 20.54
CA ASN A 198 3.16 -17.56 21.42
C ASN A 198 4.26 -16.52 21.68
N SER A 199 4.35 -16.01 22.91
CA SER A 199 5.31 -14.96 23.32
C SER A 199 6.79 -15.34 23.12
N LYS A 200 7.10 -16.64 23.05
CA LYS A 200 8.50 -17.15 22.94
C LYS A 200 9.06 -17.10 21.52
N ASN A 201 8.26 -16.95 20.49
CA ASN A 201 8.69 -16.97 19.08
C ASN A 201 8.64 -15.60 18.40
N SER A 202 9.12 -14.55 19.06
CA SER A 202 8.98 -13.16 18.59
C SER A 202 10.03 -12.67 17.56
N SER A 203 11.01 -13.49 17.16
CA SER A 203 12.18 -13.00 16.42
C SER A 203 12.14 -13.14 14.89
N LYS A 204 11.12 -13.79 14.32
CA LYS A 204 10.98 -13.96 12.87
C LYS A 204 9.56 -13.58 12.43
N TYR A 205 9.35 -12.31 12.12
CA TYR A 205 8.10 -11.83 11.55
C TYR A 205 8.29 -11.51 10.07
N ASP A 206 7.89 -12.43 9.21
CA ASP A 206 7.67 -12.16 7.80
C ASP A 206 6.17 -12.27 7.53
N GLY A 207 5.52 -11.12 7.30
CA GLY A 207 4.07 -11.02 7.05
C GLY A 207 3.60 -11.61 5.73
N SER A 208 4.55 -12.00 4.89
CA SER A 208 4.19 -12.49 3.57
C SER A 208 3.73 -13.95 3.59
N PHE A 209 4.18 -14.77 4.56
CA PHE A 209 4.04 -16.22 4.45
C PHE A 209 3.47 -16.95 5.68
N GLU A 210 3.61 -16.42 6.90
CA GLU A 210 3.18 -17.15 8.09
C GLU A 210 2.25 -16.32 8.97
N PRO A 211 0.98 -16.70 9.15
CA PRO A 211 0.12 -16.07 10.14
C PRO A 211 0.69 -16.35 11.54
N LYS A 212 0.63 -15.33 12.40
CA LYS A 212 1.16 -15.41 13.77
C LYS A 212 0.07 -15.12 14.82
N ILE A 213 -1.14 -14.80 14.37
CA ILE A 213 -2.29 -14.53 15.22
C ILE A 213 -3.35 -15.58 14.93
N GLU A 214 -3.69 -16.38 15.92
CA GLU A 214 -4.84 -17.27 15.90
C GLU A 214 -5.94 -16.66 16.78
N SER A 215 -6.93 -16.05 16.13
CA SER A 215 -8.05 -15.44 16.84
C SER A 215 -9.17 -16.48 17.13
N GLU A 216 -10.10 -16.10 17.98
CA GLU A 216 -11.25 -16.97 18.34
C GLU A 216 -12.09 -17.39 17.11
N ASN A 217 -12.06 -16.60 16.04
CA ASN A 217 -12.95 -16.77 14.90
C ASN A 217 -12.32 -17.55 13.74
N ILE A 218 -10.99 -17.53 13.61
CA ILE A 218 -10.32 -18.09 12.43
C ILE A 218 -8.98 -18.70 12.83
N SER A 219 -8.76 -19.98 12.49
CA SER A 219 -7.51 -20.68 12.71
C SER A 219 -6.40 -20.21 11.76
N LEU A 220 -5.13 -20.42 12.14
CA LEU A 220 -3.97 -20.08 11.32
C LEU A 220 -4.02 -20.76 9.94
N GLU A 221 -4.41 -22.02 9.90
CA GLU A 221 -4.55 -22.78 8.65
C GLU A 221 -5.61 -22.13 7.73
N LYS A 222 -6.75 -21.72 8.30
CA LYS A 222 -7.81 -21.06 7.53
C LYS A 222 -7.41 -19.69 7.01
N ILE A 223 -6.61 -18.94 7.76
CA ILE A 223 -6.03 -17.65 7.32
C ILE A 223 -5.16 -17.87 6.08
N LEU A 224 -4.27 -18.89 6.10
CA LEU A 224 -3.43 -19.23 4.95
C LEU A 224 -4.25 -19.65 3.74
N GLU A 225 -5.23 -20.56 3.94
CA GLU A 225 -6.14 -20.99 2.89
C GLU A 225 -6.83 -19.79 2.23
N MET A 226 -7.35 -18.86 3.04
CA MET A 226 -8.06 -17.68 2.54
C MET A 226 -7.14 -16.69 1.84
N ARG A 227 -5.90 -16.52 2.31
CA ARG A 227 -4.89 -15.70 1.62
C ARG A 227 -4.56 -16.29 0.24
N ASP A 228 -4.30 -17.59 0.16
CA ASP A 228 -4.00 -18.26 -1.11
C ASP A 228 -5.21 -18.26 -2.06
N PHE A 229 -6.42 -18.39 -1.51
CA PHE A 229 -7.64 -18.21 -2.27
C PHE A 229 -7.76 -16.77 -2.80
N ALA A 230 -7.43 -15.75 -2.01
CA ALA A 230 -7.44 -14.35 -2.43
C ALA A 230 -6.50 -14.11 -3.61
N VAL A 231 -5.25 -14.59 -3.51
CA VAL A 231 -4.26 -14.46 -4.59
C VAL A 231 -4.77 -15.12 -5.86
N ARG A 232 -5.22 -16.37 -5.79
CA ARG A 232 -5.75 -17.09 -6.96
C ARG A 232 -6.98 -16.40 -7.55
N LYS A 233 -7.95 -16.01 -6.72
CA LYS A 233 -9.18 -15.35 -7.18
C LYS A 233 -8.89 -14.00 -7.84
N PHE A 234 -7.92 -13.25 -7.33
CA PHE A 234 -7.54 -11.97 -7.90
C PHE A 234 -6.75 -12.13 -9.21
N TYR A 235 -5.69 -12.93 -9.24
CA TYR A 235 -4.75 -12.97 -10.36
C TYR A 235 -5.16 -13.92 -11.47
N LEU A 236 -5.92 -15.00 -11.18
CA LEU A 236 -6.36 -15.96 -12.19
C LEU A 236 -7.70 -15.62 -12.85
N ARG A 237 -8.32 -14.47 -12.49
CA ARG A 237 -9.56 -14.06 -13.15
C ARG A 237 -9.31 -13.74 -14.64
N PRO A 238 -10.18 -14.20 -15.56
CA PRO A 238 -9.98 -14.00 -17.01
C PRO A 238 -9.81 -12.54 -17.40
N SER A 239 -10.56 -11.63 -16.80
CA SER A 239 -10.46 -10.18 -17.03
C SER A 239 -9.08 -9.62 -16.71
N TYR A 240 -8.44 -10.09 -15.61
CA TYR A 240 -7.09 -9.68 -15.25
C TYR A 240 -6.05 -10.20 -16.25
N ILE A 241 -6.15 -11.49 -16.59
CA ILE A 241 -5.24 -12.13 -17.56
C ILE A 241 -5.31 -11.40 -18.90
N VAL A 242 -6.50 -11.13 -19.41
CA VAL A 242 -6.70 -10.37 -20.66
C VAL A 242 -6.12 -8.95 -20.54
N LYS A 243 -6.38 -8.24 -19.44
CA LYS A 243 -5.81 -6.91 -19.18
C LYS A 243 -4.28 -6.94 -19.21
N GLN A 244 -3.66 -7.94 -18.57
CA GLN A 244 -2.21 -8.08 -18.57
C GLN A 244 -1.67 -8.40 -19.97
N LEU A 245 -2.28 -9.33 -20.70
CA LEU A 245 -1.87 -9.67 -22.08
C LEU A 245 -1.92 -8.45 -23.01
N ILE A 246 -2.98 -7.65 -22.94
CA ILE A 246 -3.12 -6.41 -23.74
C ILE A 246 -2.06 -5.36 -23.33
N SER A 247 -1.64 -5.35 -22.07
CA SER A 247 -0.64 -4.39 -21.57
C SER A 247 0.81 -4.71 -21.98
N LEU A 248 1.06 -5.94 -22.46
CA LEU A 248 2.39 -6.38 -22.89
C LEU A 248 2.80 -5.66 -24.18
N ARG A 249 3.84 -4.82 -24.08
CA ARG A 249 4.36 -4.04 -25.20
C ARG A 249 5.62 -4.63 -25.86
N ASN A 250 6.26 -5.63 -25.23
CA ASN A 250 7.44 -6.27 -25.76
C ASN A 250 7.67 -7.69 -25.18
N PHE A 251 8.48 -8.49 -25.88
CA PHE A 251 8.79 -9.88 -25.54
C PHE A 251 9.48 -10.06 -24.18
N TYR A 252 10.20 -9.06 -23.69
CA TYR A 252 10.85 -9.10 -22.37
C TYR A 252 9.83 -9.10 -21.22
N GLN A 253 8.73 -8.38 -21.36
CA GLN A 253 7.64 -8.37 -20.37
C GLN A 253 6.90 -9.71 -20.33
N VAL A 254 6.77 -10.40 -21.47
CA VAL A 254 6.21 -11.76 -21.54
C VAL A 254 7.07 -12.75 -20.74
N LYS A 255 8.41 -12.69 -20.91
CA LYS A 255 9.34 -13.59 -20.22
C LYS A 255 9.38 -13.34 -18.70
N SER A 256 9.25 -12.08 -18.25
CA SER A 256 9.17 -11.72 -16.83
C SER A 256 7.94 -12.33 -16.17
N LEU A 257 6.77 -12.22 -16.80
CA LEU A 257 5.52 -12.81 -16.31
C LEU A 257 5.61 -14.34 -16.09
N PHE A 258 6.27 -15.06 -16.99
CA PHE A 258 6.46 -16.51 -16.84
C PHE A 258 7.47 -16.91 -15.76
N ASN A 259 8.30 -15.99 -15.28
CA ASN A 259 9.28 -16.25 -14.22
C ASN A 259 8.76 -15.87 -12.82
N GLU A 260 7.60 -15.20 -12.72
CA GLU A 260 6.97 -14.78 -11.45
C GLU A 260 5.86 -15.75 -10.99
N PHE A 261 5.53 -16.75 -11.80
CA PHE A 261 4.65 -17.88 -11.48
C PHE A 261 5.44 -19.18 -11.40
#